data_01d0b29aa8a90ec80c6fb92245e6bd91
#
_entry.id   01d0b29aa8a90ec80c6fb92245e6bd91
#
_cell.length_a   1.000
_cell.length_b   1.000
_cell.length_c   1.000
_cell.angle_alpha   90.00
_cell.angle_beta   90.00
_cell.angle_gamma   90.00
#
_symmetry.space_group_name_H-M   'P 1'
#
loop_
_entity.id
_entity.type
_entity.pdbx_description
1 polymer ?
#
loop_
_entity_poly.entity_id
_entity_poly.type
_entity_poly.pdbx_seq_one_letter_code
_entity_poly.pdbx_strand_id
1 'polypeptide(L)'
;YGVYAWGPLVLHTPASDHGALIDSLMNITWVLIFIVQAITQVLLHYFAFKYRGNKDKRALYFADNNKLEAIWSVIPAVVLAGLILYGLYAWTNIMFVDEDEDTIVIELYAQQFKWTARYAGADNVLGKANVRLIEGINTLGVDLSDPYSQDDIVVSELHIPKGKKVHFKMRS
;
A
#
# COMPACT_ATOMS: atom_id res chain seq x y z
N TYR A 1 6.28 8.86 -26.60
CA TYR A 1 6.21 7.40 -26.87
C TYR A 1 6.96 6.57 -25.80
N GLY A 2 8.04 7.08 -25.17
CA GLY A 2 8.84 6.36 -24.17
C GLY A 2 8.11 6.06 -22.84
N VAL A 3 7.41 7.05 -22.29
CA VAL A 3 6.72 6.91 -20.98
C VAL A 3 5.56 5.94 -21.06
N TYR A 4 4.84 5.89 -22.19
CA TYR A 4 3.75 4.94 -22.40
C TYR A 4 4.20 3.50 -22.68
N ALA A 5 5.44 3.30 -23.12
CA ALA A 5 5.98 1.96 -23.38
C ALA A 5 6.41 1.24 -22.09
N TRP A 6 6.84 1.99 -21.05
CA TRP A 6 7.28 1.42 -19.78
C TRP A 6 6.19 1.43 -18.71
N GLY A 7 5.16 2.29 -18.82
CA GLY A 7 4.05 2.35 -17.89
C GLY A 7 3.35 1.00 -17.69
N PRO A 8 2.96 0.26 -18.74
CA PRO A 8 2.34 -1.06 -18.61
C PRO A 8 3.24 -2.15 -18.04
N LEU A 9 4.55 -1.95 -18.05
CA LEU A 9 5.53 -2.90 -17.48
C LEU A 9 5.76 -2.68 -15.98
N VAL A 10 5.50 -1.48 -15.49
CA VAL A 10 5.74 -1.10 -14.08
C VAL A 10 4.45 -1.04 -13.29
N LEU A 11 3.41 -0.43 -13.85
CA LEU A 11 2.09 -0.30 -13.22
C LEU A 11 1.03 -0.74 -14.24
N HIS A 12 0.28 -1.78 -13.89
CA HIS A 12 -0.89 -2.17 -14.67
C HIS A 12 -2.01 -1.14 -14.53
N THR A 13 -2.93 -1.11 -15.51
CA THR A 13 -4.15 -0.29 -15.40
C THR A 13 -4.89 -0.66 -14.12
N PRO A 14 -5.21 0.30 -13.24
CA PRO A 14 -5.89 0.03 -11.99
C PRO A 14 -7.28 -0.57 -12.26
N ALA A 15 -7.62 -1.62 -11.53
CA ALA A 15 -8.90 -2.29 -11.61
C ALA A 15 -9.94 -1.73 -10.62
N SER A 16 -9.53 -0.79 -9.76
CA SER A 16 -10.38 -0.15 -8.76
C SER A 16 -10.06 1.34 -8.65
N ASP A 17 -10.99 2.12 -8.09
CA ASP A 17 -10.80 3.54 -7.84
C ASP A 17 -9.66 3.79 -6.84
N HIS A 18 -9.52 2.93 -5.84
CA HIS A 18 -8.39 2.97 -4.90
C HIS A 18 -7.05 2.72 -5.57
N GLY A 19 -7.01 1.88 -6.60
CA GLY A 19 -5.80 1.63 -7.39
C GLY A 19 -5.26 2.90 -8.03
N ALA A 20 -6.11 3.76 -8.57
CA ALA A 20 -5.70 5.03 -9.17
C ALA A 20 -5.06 5.99 -8.14
N LEU A 21 -5.56 5.99 -6.90
CA LEU A 21 -4.99 6.78 -5.80
C LEU A 21 -3.60 6.27 -5.40
N ILE A 22 -3.44 4.95 -5.31
CA ILE A 22 -2.16 4.29 -5.01
C ILE A 22 -1.15 4.55 -6.12
N ASP A 23 -1.56 4.44 -7.39
CA ASP A 23 -0.69 4.73 -8.54
C ASP A 23 -0.22 6.18 -8.55
N SER A 24 -1.08 7.12 -8.17
CA SER A 24 -0.73 8.53 -8.03
C SER A 24 0.32 8.75 -6.94
N LEU A 25 0.14 8.14 -5.79
CA LEU A 25 1.11 8.17 -4.68
C LEU A 25 2.45 7.57 -5.10
N MET A 26 2.42 6.43 -5.79
CA MET A 26 3.61 5.75 -6.31
C MET A 26 4.35 6.64 -7.32
N ASN A 27 3.65 7.25 -8.26
CA ASN A 27 4.24 8.13 -9.27
C ASN A 27 4.90 9.36 -8.64
N ILE A 28 4.26 10.01 -7.67
CA ILE A 28 4.84 11.14 -6.93
C ILE A 28 6.13 10.69 -6.21
N THR A 29 6.09 9.54 -5.59
CA THR A 29 7.25 8.97 -4.90
C THR A 29 8.40 8.70 -5.85
N TRP A 30 8.14 8.11 -7.02
CA TRP A 30 9.15 7.87 -8.05
C TRP A 30 9.78 9.17 -8.57
N VAL A 31 8.96 10.16 -8.90
CA VAL A 31 9.45 11.47 -9.36
C VAL A 31 10.36 12.09 -8.30
N LEU A 32 9.95 12.06 -7.03
CA LEU A 32 10.76 12.59 -5.94
C LEU A 32 12.11 11.86 -5.80
N ILE A 33 12.08 10.53 -5.84
CA ILE A 33 13.31 9.70 -5.76
C ILE A 33 14.27 10.05 -6.91
N PHE A 34 13.77 10.16 -8.13
CA PHE A 34 14.62 10.50 -9.27
C PHE A 34 15.20 11.92 -9.19
N ILE A 35 14.43 12.89 -8.71
CA ILE A 35 14.92 14.26 -8.48
C ILE A 35 16.05 14.26 -7.43
N VAL A 36 15.82 13.63 -6.29
CA VAL A 36 16.83 13.55 -5.22
C VAL A 36 18.07 12.81 -5.71
N GLN A 37 17.89 11.69 -6.42
CA GLN A 37 18.99 10.93 -7.01
C GLN A 37 19.81 11.77 -7.99
N ALA A 38 19.15 12.51 -8.88
CA ALA A 38 19.85 13.37 -9.85
C ALA A 38 20.67 14.46 -9.14
N ILE A 39 20.07 15.15 -8.17
CA ILE A 39 20.76 16.20 -7.40
C ILE A 39 21.97 15.63 -6.67
N THR A 40 21.77 14.54 -5.94
CA THR A 40 22.84 13.91 -5.14
C THR A 40 23.98 13.39 -6.01
N GLN A 41 23.67 12.77 -7.15
CA GLN A 41 24.70 12.31 -8.10
C GLN A 41 25.51 13.45 -8.69
N VAL A 42 24.86 14.52 -9.12
CA VAL A 42 25.56 15.69 -9.65
C VAL A 42 26.46 16.32 -8.59
N LEU A 43 25.94 16.51 -7.36
CA LEU A 43 26.74 17.05 -6.26
C LEU A 43 27.92 16.16 -5.89
N LEU A 44 27.70 14.85 -5.83
CA LEU A 44 28.75 13.86 -5.52
C LEU A 44 29.91 13.97 -6.52
N HIS A 45 29.59 13.90 -7.82
CA HIS A 45 30.62 13.97 -8.87
C HIS A 45 31.30 15.34 -8.90
N TYR A 46 30.52 16.42 -8.72
CA TYR A 46 31.08 17.78 -8.67
C TYR A 46 32.08 17.92 -7.52
N PHE A 47 31.74 17.48 -6.32
CA PHE A 47 32.64 17.57 -5.16
C PHE A 47 33.84 16.64 -5.27
N ALA A 48 33.66 15.42 -5.79
CA ALA A 48 34.76 14.51 -6.03
C ALA A 48 35.78 15.09 -7.02
N PHE A 49 35.30 15.75 -8.08
CA PHE A 49 36.17 16.41 -9.07
C PHE A 49 36.82 17.67 -8.49
N LYS A 50 36.04 18.57 -7.87
CA LYS A 50 36.51 19.86 -7.36
C LYS A 50 37.48 19.74 -6.20
N TYR A 51 37.26 18.81 -5.31
CA TYR A 51 38.07 18.63 -4.10
C TYR A 51 39.04 17.44 -4.20
N ARG A 52 39.31 16.95 -5.40
CA ARG A 52 40.34 15.93 -5.59
C ARG A 52 41.68 16.38 -5.04
N GLY A 53 42.42 15.46 -4.39
CA GLY A 53 43.72 15.74 -3.80
C GLY A 53 44.70 16.38 -4.77
N ASN A 54 45.34 17.45 -4.34
CA ASN A 54 46.44 18.12 -5.07
C ASN A 54 47.64 18.23 -4.12
N LYS A 55 48.82 17.86 -4.59
CA LYS A 55 50.05 17.82 -3.78
C LYS A 55 50.45 19.20 -3.18
N ASP A 56 50.00 20.27 -3.81
CA ASP A 56 50.38 21.65 -3.46
C ASP A 56 49.34 22.38 -2.60
N LYS A 57 48.20 21.72 -2.26
CA LYS A 57 47.12 22.34 -1.48
C LYS A 57 46.80 21.51 -0.24
N ARG A 58 46.84 22.16 0.92
CA ARG A 58 46.31 21.54 2.14
C ARG A 58 44.80 21.70 2.22
N ALA A 59 44.10 20.65 2.66
CA ALA A 59 42.68 20.72 2.92
C ALA A 59 42.41 21.63 4.15
N LEU A 60 41.35 22.44 4.02
CA LEU A 60 40.86 23.21 5.16
C LEU A 60 40.10 22.26 6.09
N TYR A 61 40.48 22.26 7.35
CA TYR A 61 39.74 21.51 8.37
C TYR A 61 38.48 22.28 8.76
N PHE A 62 37.33 21.65 8.61
CA PHE A 62 36.03 22.20 8.99
C PHE A 62 35.30 21.11 9.79
N ALA A 63 35.19 21.30 11.11
CA ALA A 63 34.63 20.27 11.98
C ALA A 63 33.10 20.17 11.83
N ASP A 64 32.42 21.30 11.94
CA ASP A 64 30.96 21.35 12.02
C ASP A 64 30.36 22.51 11.20
N ASN A 65 29.18 22.29 10.62
CA ASN A 65 28.40 23.33 9.96
C ASN A 65 26.90 23.16 10.23
N ASN A 66 26.45 23.77 11.32
CA ASN A 66 25.05 23.67 11.78
C ASN A 66 24.02 24.13 10.74
N LYS A 67 24.36 25.11 9.88
CA LYS A 67 23.45 25.57 8.82
C LYS A 67 23.29 24.50 7.73
N LEU A 68 24.39 23.91 7.31
CA LEU A 68 24.36 22.87 6.30
C LEU A 68 23.66 21.62 6.85
N GLU A 69 23.93 21.26 8.09
CA GLU A 69 23.28 20.16 8.80
C GLU A 69 21.76 20.36 8.87
N ALA A 70 21.32 21.55 9.28
CA ALA A 70 19.90 21.88 9.31
C ALA A 70 19.24 21.76 7.92
N ILE A 71 19.91 22.21 6.86
CA ILE A 71 19.37 22.14 5.49
C ILE A 71 19.14 20.69 5.05
N TRP A 72 20.15 19.84 5.18
CA TRP A 72 20.02 18.46 4.70
C TRP A 72 19.17 17.56 5.63
N SER A 73 18.89 17.99 6.86
CA SER A 73 17.99 17.27 7.78
C SER A 73 16.55 17.74 7.66
N VAL A 74 16.33 19.06 7.69
CA VAL A 74 14.97 19.63 7.72
C VAL A 74 14.26 19.49 6.39
N ILE A 75 14.93 19.76 5.26
CA ILE A 75 14.29 19.68 3.94
C ILE A 75 13.79 18.26 3.65
N PRO A 76 14.59 17.19 3.76
CA PRO A 76 14.08 15.84 3.59
C PRO A 76 13.01 15.46 4.61
N ALA A 77 13.13 15.89 5.87
CA ALA A 77 12.13 15.60 6.89
C ALA A 77 10.76 16.18 6.55
N VAL A 78 10.70 17.43 6.09
CA VAL A 78 9.44 18.06 5.66
C VAL A 78 8.83 17.36 4.45
N VAL A 79 9.64 17.00 3.46
CA VAL A 79 9.20 16.29 2.27
C VAL A 79 8.65 14.90 2.63
N LEU A 80 9.37 14.16 3.47
CA LEU A 80 8.92 12.85 3.95
C LEU A 80 7.65 12.95 4.79
N ALA A 81 7.53 13.95 5.65
CA ALA A 81 6.30 14.21 6.40
C ALA A 81 5.09 14.41 5.47
N GLY A 82 5.27 15.18 4.39
CA GLY A 82 4.22 15.37 3.36
C GLY A 82 3.82 14.06 2.69
N LEU A 83 4.80 13.22 2.32
CA LEU A 83 4.53 11.89 1.73
C LEU A 83 3.82 10.97 2.72
N ILE A 84 4.23 10.97 3.99
CA ILE A 84 3.59 10.15 5.03
C ILE A 84 2.14 10.57 5.23
N LEU A 85 1.86 11.88 5.31
CA LEU A 85 0.49 12.38 5.45
C LEU A 85 -0.39 12.01 4.25
N TYR A 86 0.16 12.11 3.04
CA TYR A 86 -0.56 11.68 1.84
C TYR A 86 -0.79 10.16 1.81
N GLY A 87 0.20 9.38 2.23
CA GLY A 87 0.07 7.93 2.37
C GLY A 87 -0.97 7.52 3.42
N LEU A 88 -1.01 8.22 4.56
CA LEU A 88 -2.04 8.01 5.58
C LEU A 88 -3.44 8.36 5.05
N TYR A 89 -3.58 9.44 4.31
CA TYR A 89 -4.85 9.79 3.66
C TYR A 89 -5.30 8.69 2.69
N ALA A 90 -4.42 8.19 1.84
CA ALA A 90 -4.72 7.09 0.93
C ALA A 90 -5.11 5.81 1.67
N TRP A 91 -4.37 5.50 2.74
CA TRP A 91 -4.64 4.33 3.60
C TRP A 91 -6.00 4.42 4.30
N THR A 92 -6.33 5.58 4.89
CA THR A 92 -7.62 5.77 5.57
C THR A 92 -8.79 5.61 4.62
N ASN A 93 -8.69 6.11 3.38
CA ASN A 93 -9.73 5.95 2.37
C ASN A 93 -9.97 4.50 1.95
N ILE A 94 -8.96 3.64 2.12
CA ILE A 94 -9.07 2.21 1.79
C ILE A 94 -9.59 1.40 2.99
N MET A 95 -9.09 1.72 4.19
CA MET A 95 -9.35 0.91 5.39
C MET A 95 -10.65 1.27 6.10
N PHE A 96 -11.08 2.54 6.04
CA PHE A 96 -12.35 2.94 6.60
C PHE A 96 -13.41 2.92 5.49
N VAL A 97 -14.15 1.81 5.46
CA VAL A 97 -15.21 1.59 4.48
C VAL A 97 -16.53 2.07 5.05
N ASP A 98 -17.17 3.01 4.37
CA ASP A 98 -18.58 3.30 4.62
C ASP A 98 -19.39 2.16 3.98
N GLU A 99 -20.00 1.31 4.81
CA GLU A 99 -20.90 0.25 4.36
C GLU A 99 -22.24 0.89 3.96
N ASP A 100 -22.44 1.05 2.65
CA ASP A 100 -23.73 1.41 2.08
C ASP A 100 -24.59 0.15 1.91
N GLU A 101 -25.92 0.28 1.78
CA GLU A 101 -26.85 -0.85 1.54
C GLU A 101 -26.46 -1.72 0.32
N ASP A 102 -25.78 -1.12 -0.66
CA ASP A 102 -25.32 -1.77 -1.88
C ASP A 102 -23.92 -2.42 -1.76
N THR A 103 -23.25 -2.30 -0.61
CA THR A 103 -21.90 -2.83 -0.39
C THR A 103 -21.96 -4.34 -0.12
N ILE A 104 -21.24 -5.13 -0.91
CA ILE A 104 -21.16 -6.58 -0.73
C ILE A 104 -20.10 -6.90 0.31
N VAL A 105 -20.48 -7.63 1.36
CA VAL A 105 -19.55 -8.05 2.41
C VAL A 105 -19.02 -9.45 2.13
N ILE A 106 -17.70 -9.58 2.05
CA ILE A 106 -17.02 -10.86 1.81
C ILE A 106 -15.93 -11.06 2.85
N GLU A 107 -15.96 -12.18 3.57
CA GLU A 107 -14.85 -12.60 4.39
C GLU A 107 -13.83 -13.36 3.54
N LEU A 108 -12.58 -12.93 3.59
CA LEU A 108 -11.47 -13.59 2.89
C LEU A 108 -10.53 -14.21 3.92
N TYR A 109 -10.49 -15.52 3.96
CA TYR A 109 -9.67 -16.28 4.88
C TYR A 109 -8.41 -16.79 4.19
N ALA A 110 -7.26 -16.33 4.68
CA ALA A 110 -5.94 -16.73 4.18
C ALA A 110 -5.38 -17.88 5.02
N GLN A 111 -5.00 -18.95 4.36
CA GLN A 111 -4.25 -20.05 4.95
C GLN A 111 -2.99 -20.32 4.13
N GLN A 112 -2.02 -20.99 4.71
CA GLN A 112 -0.83 -21.40 3.97
C GLN A 112 -1.22 -22.20 2.73
N PHE A 113 -0.94 -21.61 1.56
CA PHE A 113 -1.21 -22.09 0.20
C PHE A 113 -2.68 -22.14 -0.23
N LYS A 114 -3.61 -21.57 0.54
CA LYS A 114 -5.03 -21.56 0.18
C LYS A 114 -5.72 -20.27 0.61
N TRP A 115 -6.61 -19.80 -0.27
CA TRP A 115 -7.57 -18.73 0.03
C TRP A 115 -8.99 -19.31 0.00
N THR A 116 -9.82 -18.86 0.91
CA THR A 116 -11.23 -19.23 0.95
C THR A 116 -12.06 -17.97 1.14
N ALA A 117 -13.06 -17.79 0.31
CA ALA A 117 -13.99 -16.67 0.41
C ALA A 117 -15.32 -17.13 1.01
N ARG A 118 -15.88 -16.31 1.90
CA ARG A 118 -17.23 -16.50 2.46
C ARG A 118 -18.05 -15.25 2.14
N TYR A 119 -19.14 -15.44 1.41
CA TYR A 119 -20.12 -14.41 1.10
C TYR A 119 -21.21 -14.40 2.15
N ALA A 120 -21.67 -13.20 2.50
CA ALA A 120 -22.67 -12.97 3.53
C ALA A 120 -24.12 -13.29 3.10
N GLY A 121 -24.28 -14.12 2.08
CA GLY A 121 -25.62 -14.55 1.63
C GLY A 121 -26.54 -13.45 1.15
N ALA A 122 -27.85 -13.66 1.32
CA ALA A 122 -28.90 -12.75 0.85
C ALA A 122 -29.12 -11.57 1.81
N ASP A 123 -28.83 -11.75 3.08
CA ASP A 123 -29.01 -10.72 4.12
C ASP A 123 -27.79 -9.77 4.24
N ASN A 124 -26.71 -10.06 3.51
CA ASN A 124 -25.44 -9.32 3.50
C ASN A 124 -24.78 -9.19 4.89
N VAL A 125 -25.09 -10.12 5.82
CA VAL A 125 -24.55 -10.17 7.17
C VAL A 125 -23.79 -11.48 7.38
N LEU A 126 -22.48 -11.41 7.58
CA LEU A 126 -21.68 -12.60 7.90
C LEU A 126 -22.02 -13.16 9.27
N GLY A 127 -22.34 -14.44 9.31
CA GLY A 127 -22.53 -15.16 10.58
C GLY A 127 -21.25 -15.24 11.40
N LYS A 128 -21.39 -15.49 12.70
CA LYS A 128 -20.26 -15.60 13.62
C LYS A 128 -19.31 -16.71 13.23
N ALA A 129 -18.03 -16.47 13.43
CA ALA A 129 -16.99 -17.47 13.25
C ALA A 129 -16.00 -17.43 14.40
N ASN A 130 -15.55 -18.61 14.84
CA ASN A 130 -14.60 -18.73 15.95
C ASN A 130 -13.55 -19.79 15.61
N VAL A 131 -12.30 -19.50 15.89
CA VAL A 131 -11.19 -20.42 15.68
C VAL A 131 -11.37 -21.76 16.41
N ARG A 132 -12.09 -21.77 17.53
CA ARG A 132 -12.37 -22.99 18.31
C ARG A 132 -13.38 -23.93 17.65
N LEU A 133 -14.10 -23.43 16.62
CA LEU A 133 -15.06 -24.21 15.84
C LEU A 133 -14.48 -24.76 14.54
N ILE A 134 -13.19 -24.54 14.33
CA ILE A 134 -12.47 -25.08 13.16
C ILE A 134 -12.30 -26.57 13.37
N GLU A 135 -13.11 -27.37 12.69
CA GLU A 135 -13.09 -28.82 12.78
C GLU A 135 -13.55 -29.46 11.46
N GLY A 136 -12.78 -30.41 10.96
CA GLY A 136 -13.12 -31.19 9.77
C GLY A 136 -13.45 -30.34 8.54
N ILE A 137 -14.69 -30.35 8.11
CA ILE A 137 -15.19 -29.62 6.93
C ILE A 137 -15.35 -28.12 7.23
N ASN A 138 -15.57 -27.75 8.50
CA ASN A 138 -15.73 -26.36 8.92
C ASN A 138 -14.37 -25.67 9.08
N THR A 139 -13.68 -25.48 7.96
CA THR A 139 -12.33 -24.91 7.93
C THR A 139 -12.26 -23.42 8.32
N LEU A 140 -13.40 -22.74 8.30
CA LEU A 140 -13.51 -21.31 8.67
C LEU A 140 -13.97 -21.12 10.13
N GLY A 141 -14.38 -22.19 10.80
CA GLY A 141 -14.93 -22.13 12.15
C GLY A 141 -16.24 -21.34 12.23
N VAL A 142 -17.08 -21.44 11.23
CA VAL A 142 -18.41 -20.80 11.19
C VAL A 142 -19.30 -21.41 12.25
N ASP A 143 -20.00 -20.59 13.02
CA ASP A 143 -20.98 -21.03 14.01
C ASP A 143 -22.30 -21.33 13.28
N LEU A 144 -22.58 -22.61 13.07
CA LEU A 144 -23.79 -23.07 12.40
C LEU A 144 -25.05 -22.87 13.24
N SER A 145 -24.94 -22.54 14.53
CA SER A 145 -26.07 -22.20 15.39
C SER A 145 -26.53 -20.75 15.26
N ASP A 146 -25.69 -19.90 14.66
CA ASP A 146 -26.03 -18.51 14.39
C ASP A 146 -26.98 -18.44 13.18
N PRO A 147 -28.15 -17.81 13.30
CA PRO A 147 -29.09 -17.65 12.17
C PRO A 147 -28.48 -16.99 10.94
N TYR A 148 -27.58 -16.04 11.12
CA TYR A 148 -26.89 -15.32 10.03
C TYR A 148 -25.86 -16.15 9.27
N SER A 149 -25.47 -17.34 9.80
CA SER A 149 -24.53 -18.21 9.10
C SER A 149 -25.21 -19.16 8.10
N GLN A 150 -26.54 -19.26 8.12
CA GLN A 150 -27.25 -20.31 7.39
C GLN A 150 -27.29 -20.08 5.89
N ASP A 151 -27.21 -18.83 5.45
CA ASP A 151 -27.17 -18.44 4.03
C ASP A 151 -25.77 -18.03 3.55
N ASP A 152 -24.77 -18.07 4.43
CA ASP A 152 -23.38 -17.86 4.08
C ASP A 152 -22.88 -18.88 3.05
N ILE A 153 -22.23 -18.40 2.01
CA ILE A 153 -21.71 -19.23 0.91
C ILE A 153 -20.20 -19.27 0.95
N VAL A 154 -19.64 -20.46 1.20
CA VAL A 154 -18.18 -20.67 1.26
C VAL A 154 -17.69 -21.22 -0.08
N VAL A 155 -16.72 -20.53 -0.70
CA VAL A 155 -16.15 -20.88 -1.99
C VAL A 155 -14.63 -20.75 -2.03
N SER A 156 -14.00 -21.49 -2.92
CA SER A 156 -12.55 -21.40 -3.17
C SER A 156 -12.19 -20.41 -4.29
N GLU A 157 -13.15 -19.97 -5.06
CA GLU A 157 -12.98 -19.02 -6.15
C GLU A 157 -13.75 -17.74 -5.84
N LEU A 158 -13.08 -16.59 -6.00
CA LEU A 158 -13.66 -15.29 -5.71
C LEU A 158 -14.30 -14.70 -6.97
N HIS A 159 -15.61 -14.47 -6.94
CA HIS A 159 -16.37 -13.82 -7.99
C HIS A 159 -16.92 -12.48 -7.49
N ILE A 160 -16.52 -11.38 -8.12
CA ILE A 160 -16.91 -10.02 -7.75
C ILE A 160 -17.62 -9.38 -8.93
N PRO A 161 -18.82 -8.80 -8.75
CA PRO A 161 -19.50 -8.06 -9.81
C PRO A 161 -18.78 -6.74 -10.09
N LYS A 162 -18.65 -6.39 -11.35
CA LYS A 162 -18.08 -5.12 -11.78
C LYS A 162 -19.00 -3.95 -11.38
N GLY A 163 -18.40 -2.87 -10.86
CA GLY A 163 -19.11 -1.64 -10.54
C GLY A 163 -19.86 -1.66 -9.20
N LYS A 164 -19.63 -2.66 -8.36
CA LYS A 164 -20.13 -2.69 -6.98
C LYS A 164 -19.00 -2.48 -5.98
N LYS A 165 -19.32 -1.86 -4.85
CA LYS A 165 -18.42 -1.77 -3.71
C LYS A 165 -18.35 -3.15 -3.04
N VAL A 166 -17.14 -3.55 -2.65
CA VAL A 166 -16.92 -4.80 -1.91
C VAL A 166 -16.12 -4.48 -0.66
N HIS A 167 -16.65 -4.87 0.49
CA HIS A 167 -15.95 -4.79 1.75
C HIS A 167 -15.34 -6.16 2.09
N PHE A 168 -14.02 -6.25 2.05
CA PHE A 168 -13.31 -7.45 2.43
C PHE A 168 -12.99 -7.46 3.92
N LYS A 169 -13.54 -8.42 4.66
CA LYS A 169 -13.13 -8.74 6.03
C LYS A 169 -12.04 -9.82 5.96
N MET A 170 -10.78 -9.41 6.07
CA MET A 170 -9.64 -10.33 5.94
C MET A 170 -9.30 -10.97 7.28
N ARG A 171 -9.07 -12.29 7.25
CA ARG A 171 -8.68 -13.11 8.40
C ARG A 171 -7.64 -14.16 8.00
N SER A 172 -6.73 -14.50 8.92
CA SER A 172 -5.71 -15.55 8.76
C SER A 172 -5.48 -16.31 10.07
#